data_f919e50db27d653ba17d67f2a9a4189b
#
_entry.id   f919e50db27d653ba17d67f2a9a4189b
#
_cell.length_a   1.000
_cell.length_b   1.000
_cell.length_c   1.000
_cell.angle_alpha   90.00
_cell.angle_beta   90.00
_cell.angle_gamma   90.00
#
_symmetry.space_group_name_H-M   'P 1'
#
loop_
_entity.id
_entity.type
_entity.pdbx_description
1 polymer ?
#
loop_
_entity_poly.entity_id
_entity_poly.type
_entity_poly.pdbx_seq_one_letter_code
_entity_poly.pdbx_strand_id
1 'polypeptide(L)' 'MDVHKQAPTGTKAKDVADAHMADVKTQGKYGVKYISYWFDEKDGKIFCLVDAPSADVASKVHREAHGLVADEIYPVIEGR' A
#
# COMPACT_ATOMS: atom_id res chain seq x y z
N MET A 1 -2.23 -1.87 8.24
CA MET A 1 -2.79 -2.47 7.01
C MET A 1 -3.52 -1.40 6.22
N ASP A 2 -3.01 -1.08 5.07
CA ASP A 2 -3.63 -0.14 4.14
C ASP A 2 -4.65 -0.88 3.29
N VAL A 3 -5.84 -0.29 3.13
CA VAL A 3 -6.88 -0.88 2.29
C VAL A 3 -7.26 0.11 1.20
N HIS A 4 -7.07 -0.30 -0.05
CA HIS A 4 -7.55 0.40 -1.23
C HIS A 4 -8.82 -0.32 -1.69
N LYS A 5 -9.96 0.33 -1.54
CA LYS A 5 -11.27 -0.31 -1.78
C LYS A 5 -11.57 -0.54 -3.24
N GLN A 6 -11.01 0.31 -4.11
CA GLN A 6 -11.28 0.20 -5.54
C GLN A 6 -10.06 0.64 -6.34
N ALA A 7 -9.38 -0.34 -6.93
CA ALA A 7 -8.29 -0.06 -7.85
C ALA A 7 -8.84 0.59 -9.13
N PRO A 8 -8.04 1.41 -9.84
CA PRO A 8 -8.46 1.96 -11.12
C PRO A 8 -8.91 0.86 -12.10
N THR A 9 -9.89 1.18 -12.93
CA THR A 9 -10.40 0.23 -13.94
C THR A 9 -9.25 -0.27 -14.82
N GLY A 10 -9.19 -1.58 -15.02
CA GLY A 10 -8.14 -2.21 -15.82
C GLY A 10 -6.84 -2.52 -15.06
N THR A 11 -6.81 -2.30 -13.74
CA THR A 11 -5.65 -2.65 -12.93
C THR A 11 -5.40 -4.15 -12.95
N LYS A 12 -4.15 -4.54 -13.19
CA LYS A 12 -3.70 -5.93 -13.22
C LYS A 12 -2.69 -6.18 -12.13
N ALA A 13 -2.41 -7.45 -11.84
CA ALA A 13 -1.43 -7.84 -10.84
C ALA A 13 -0.07 -7.17 -11.06
N LYS A 14 0.37 -7.03 -12.30
CA LYS A 14 1.61 -6.34 -12.64
C LYS A 14 1.61 -4.88 -12.19
N ASP A 15 0.47 -4.18 -12.36
CA ASP A 15 0.36 -2.77 -11.98
C ASP A 15 0.49 -2.62 -10.47
N VAL A 16 -0.09 -3.54 -9.70
CA VAL A 16 0.02 -3.55 -8.25
C VAL A 16 1.46 -3.83 -7.81
N ALA A 17 2.12 -4.78 -8.47
CA ALA A 17 3.52 -5.09 -8.20
C ALA A 17 4.43 -3.89 -8.48
N ASP A 18 4.20 -3.17 -9.57
CA ASP A 18 4.96 -1.97 -9.93
C ASP A 18 4.75 -0.86 -8.89
N ALA A 19 3.52 -0.68 -8.42
CA ALA A 19 3.22 0.30 -7.37
C ALA A 19 3.92 -0.06 -6.05
N HIS A 20 3.92 -1.34 -5.68
CA HIS A 20 4.64 -1.81 -4.49
C HIS A 20 6.14 -1.53 -4.60
N MET A 21 6.74 -1.78 -5.74
CA MET A 21 8.16 -1.48 -5.96
C MET A 21 8.46 0.01 -5.88
N ALA A 22 7.55 0.86 -6.33
CA ALA A 22 7.67 2.31 -6.19
C ALA A 22 7.64 2.72 -4.71
N ASP A 23 6.75 2.12 -3.92
CA ASP A 23 6.71 2.34 -2.47
C ASP A 23 8.02 1.94 -1.81
N VAL A 24 8.56 0.77 -2.18
CA VAL A 24 9.83 0.27 -1.62
C VAL A 24 10.99 1.23 -1.93
N LYS A 25 11.02 1.84 -3.10
CA LYS A 25 12.05 2.81 -3.46
C LYS A 25 11.92 4.12 -2.71
N THR A 26 10.70 4.51 -2.32
CA THR A 26 10.40 5.79 -1.68
C THR A 26 10.46 5.71 -0.16
N GLN A 27 10.14 4.56 0.42
CA GLN A 27 9.89 4.38 1.86
C GLN A 27 11.05 4.74 2.78
N GLY A 28 12.28 4.55 2.34
CA GLY A 28 13.47 4.68 3.21
C GLY A 28 13.60 6.04 3.88
N LYS A 29 13.33 7.12 3.15
CA LYS A 29 13.46 8.49 3.68
C LYS A 29 12.38 8.86 4.70
N TYR A 30 11.33 8.06 4.82
CA TYR A 30 10.25 8.28 5.78
C TYR A 30 10.28 7.33 6.97
N GLY A 31 11.26 6.42 7.03
CA GLY A 31 11.30 5.39 8.07
C GLY A 31 10.15 4.41 7.98
N VAL A 32 9.65 4.17 6.78
CA VAL A 32 8.52 3.28 6.49
C VAL A 32 9.01 2.02 5.81
N LYS A 33 8.34 0.89 6.05
CA LYS A 33 8.65 -0.37 5.39
C LYS A 33 7.37 -1.05 4.94
N TYR A 34 7.14 -1.10 3.64
CA TYR A 34 6.07 -1.90 3.05
C TYR A 34 6.55 -3.34 2.93
N ILE A 35 5.88 -4.25 3.62
CA ILE A 35 6.31 -5.63 3.82
C ILE A 35 5.74 -6.56 2.77
N SER A 36 4.42 -6.54 2.62
CA SER A 36 3.70 -7.42 1.70
C SER A 36 2.43 -6.75 1.23
N TYR A 37 1.85 -7.27 0.16
CA TYR A 37 0.57 -6.80 -0.32
C TYR A 37 -0.25 -7.97 -0.88
N TRP A 38 -1.57 -7.77 -0.96
CA TRP A 38 -2.50 -8.72 -1.56
C TRP A 38 -3.42 -7.97 -2.51
N PHE A 39 -3.69 -8.55 -3.65
CA PHE A 39 -4.58 -7.96 -4.64
C PHE A 39 -5.78 -8.89 -4.91
N ASP A 40 -6.98 -8.38 -4.63
CA ASP A 40 -8.23 -9.04 -5.00
C ASP A 40 -8.62 -8.51 -6.38
N GLU A 41 -8.22 -9.24 -7.42
CA GLU A 41 -8.45 -8.83 -8.81
C GLU A 41 -9.94 -8.76 -9.14
N LYS A 42 -10.74 -9.65 -8.58
CA LYS A 42 -12.19 -9.71 -8.84
C LYS A 42 -12.91 -8.46 -8.35
N ASP A 43 -12.64 -8.04 -7.11
CA ASP A 43 -13.32 -6.89 -6.51
C ASP A 43 -12.50 -5.60 -6.58
N GLY A 44 -11.29 -5.66 -7.12
CA GLY A 44 -10.43 -4.50 -7.27
C GLY A 44 -9.92 -3.94 -5.97
N LYS A 45 -9.73 -4.79 -4.94
CA LYS A 45 -9.22 -4.36 -3.64
C LYS A 45 -7.74 -4.68 -3.50
N ILE A 46 -7.01 -3.78 -2.86
CA ILE A 46 -5.59 -3.95 -2.59
C ILE A 46 -5.37 -3.78 -1.09
N PHE A 47 -4.62 -4.70 -0.49
CA PHE A 47 -4.25 -4.68 0.92
C PHE A 47 -2.75 -4.62 1.03
N CYS A 48 -2.22 -3.63 1.75
CA CYS A 48 -0.78 -3.48 1.94
C CYS A 48 -0.45 -3.56 3.43
N LEU A 49 0.45 -4.47 3.79
CA LEU A 49 0.99 -4.53 5.15
C LEU A 49 2.19 -3.60 5.22
N VAL A 50 2.14 -2.65 6.13
CA VAL A 50 3.16 -1.61 6.26
C VAL A 50 3.57 -1.42 7.72
N ASP A 51 4.87 -1.27 7.94
CA ASP A 51 5.43 -0.84 9.21
C ASP A 51 5.80 0.64 9.08
N ALA A 52 5.11 1.49 9.82
CA ALA A 52 5.26 2.93 9.73
C ALA A 52 5.06 3.60 11.10
N PRO A 53 5.72 4.76 11.34
CA PRO A 53 5.51 5.51 12.58
C PRO A 53 4.07 5.99 12.76
N SER A 54 3.38 6.26 11.66
CA SER A 54 1.97 6.70 11.68
C SER A 54 1.31 6.44 10.34
N ALA A 55 -0.03 6.48 10.33
CA ALA A 55 -0.82 6.37 9.10
C ALA A 55 -0.49 7.51 8.12
N ASP A 56 -0.28 8.72 8.62
CA ASP A 56 0.05 9.88 7.79
C ASP A 56 1.35 9.68 7.02
N VAL A 57 2.37 9.12 7.67
CA VAL A 57 3.68 8.86 7.05
C VAL A 57 3.56 7.78 5.98
N ALA A 58 2.78 6.72 6.24
CA ALA A 58 2.51 5.69 5.23
C ALA A 58 1.82 6.29 4.00
N SER A 59 0.83 7.16 4.21
CA SER A 59 0.13 7.85 3.12
C SER A 59 1.07 8.75 2.31
N LYS A 60 2.05 9.38 2.94
CA LYS A 60 3.05 10.20 2.23
C LYS A 60 3.88 9.36 1.26
N VAL A 61 4.26 8.15 1.66
CA VAL A 61 4.99 7.23 0.78
C VAL A 61 4.16 6.91 -0.46
N HIS A 62 2.93 6.48 -0.28
CA HIS A 62 2.03 6.19 -1.41
C HIS A 62 1.83 7.39 -2.32
N ARG A 63 1.60 8.56 -1.74
CA ARG A 63 1.37 9.78 -2.51
C ARG A 63 2.59 10.15 -3.37
N GLU A 64 3.78 10.06 -2.81
CA GLU A 64 5.01 10.38 -3.53
C GLU A 64 5.37 9.31 -4.56
N ALA A 65 5.17 8.02 -4.21
CA ALA A 65 5.58 6.92 -5.07
C ALA A 65 4.69 6.77 -6.31
N HIS A 66 3.37 6.86 -6.16
CA HIS A 66 2.44 6.60 -7.26
C HIS A 66 1.12 7.38 -7.18
N GLY A 67 0.90 8.14 -6.12
CA GLY A 67 -0.30 8.96 -5.95
C GLY A 67 -1.56 8.23 -5.50
N LEU A 68 -1.50 6.90 -5.33
CA LEU A 68 -2.65 6.10 -4.92
C LEU A 68 -2.66 5.91 -3.40
N VAL A 69 -3.37 6.79 -2.71
CA VAL A 69 -3.47 6.76 -1.25
C VAL A 69 -4.55 5.77 -0.82
N ALA A 70 -4.32 5.07 0.30
CA ALA A 70 -5.29 4.11 0.81
C ALA A 70 -6.58 4.80 1.27
N ASP A 71 -7.71 4.13 1.07
CA ASP A 71 -9.01 4.61 1.55
C ASP A 71 -9.12 4.48 3.06
N GLU A 72 -8.56 3.41 3.60
CA GLU A 72 -8.55 3.13 5.04
C GLU A 72 -7.20 2.58 5.45
N ILE A 73 -6.76 2.90 6.66
CA ILE A 73 -5.54 2.36 7.26
C ILE A 73 -5.88 1.86 8.66
N TYR A 74 -5.65 0.58 8.91
CA TYR A 74 -5.95 -0.07 10.18
C TYR A 74 -4.67 -0.44 10.91
N PRO A 75 -4.52 -0.04 12.19
CA PRO A 75 -3.45 -0.58 13.02
C PRO A 75 -3.77 -2.05 13.30
N VAL A 76 -2.82 -2.94 12.98
CA VAL A 76 -3.01 -4.37 13.12
C VAL A 76 -1.85 -5.00 13.87
N ILE A 77 -2.12 -6.11 14.53
CA ILE A 77 -1.13 -6.94 15.21
C ILE A 77 -1.11 -8.29 14.52
N GLU A 78 0.07 -8.75 14.13
CA GLU A 78 0.21 -10.05 13.52
C GLU A 78 -0.07 -11.16 14.52
N GLY A 79 -1.05 -12.03 14.21
CA GLY A 79 -1.35 -13.20 15.02
C GLY A 79 -0.41 -14.36 14.71
N ARG A 80 -0.08 -15.13 15.74
CA ARG A 80 0.79 -16.31 15.61
C ARG A 80 0.25 -17.48 16.39
#